data_912bccb295962a36c9fe80908a3a3088
#
_entry.id   912bccb295962a36c9fe80908a3a3088
#
_cell.length_a   1.000
_cell.length_b   1.000
_cell.length_c   1.000
_cell.angle_alpha   90.00
_cell.angle_beta   90.00
_cell.angle_gamma   90.00
#
_symmetry.space_group_name_H-M   'P 1'
#
loop_
_entity.id
_entity.type
_entity.pdbx_description
1 polymer ?
#
loop_
_entity_poly.entity_id
_entity_poly.type
_entity_poly.pdbx_seq_one_letter_code
_entity_poly.pdbx_strand_id
1 'polypeptide(L)'
;MVAGPLRPTSSRLRPPVFDGGRPAAPDFVALATAHYAGRVTLPVVLIADKLAQSTVAALGDQVEVRWVDGPDREKLLAAVPDADALLVRSATTVDAEVLAAGTKLKIVARAGVGLDNVDVDAATARGVLVVNAPTSNIHSAAEHAIALLLAAARQIPAADASLHAREWKRSSFSGTEIFDHTVGVVGLGRIGQLVAQRLAAFGAHIIAYDPYVSAALAAQLGIELLPLDELLARADFISVHLPKTPETAGLIGKEALAKTKPGVIIVNAARGGLIDEAALAEAITSGHVRAAGLDVFATEPCTDSPLFDLPQVVVTPHLGASTAEAQDRAGTDVAKSVKLALAGEFVPDAVNVGGGAVSEEVAPWLDLVRKLGLLAGALSDGLPVSLSVLVRGELASEDVGVLRLSALRGLFSAVIEDPVTFVNAPALAAERGVDAEIGTATESPNHRSVVELRAVTADGSVVTVAGTLSGPHLVEKIVQINGRHFDLRAEGVNLIINYTDQPGALGKIGTLLGSAGINIHAAQLSEDAEGPAATILLRVDRQVPADVQAAISAAVGANKIEEVDLA
;
A
#
# COMPACT_ATOMS: atom_id res chain seq x y z
N MET A 1 -9.37 70.92 6.25
CA MET A 1 -10.79 71.18 6.12
C MET A 1 -11.53 69.87 6.02
N VAL A 2 -12.38 69.66 6.99
CA VAL A 2 -13.13 68.50 7.39
C VAL A 2 -14.35 68.34 6.49
N ALA A 3 -14.69 67.13 6.07
CA ALA A 3 -16.05 66.75 5.72
C ALA A 3 -16.32 65.29 6.09
N GLY A 4 -17.20 65.08 7.03
CA GLY A 4 -17.60 63.81 7.59
C GLY A 4 -18.75 63.14 6.82
N PRO A 5 -19.17 61.93 7.22
CA PRO A 5 -20.01 61.07 6.39
C PRO A 5 -21.51 61.26 6.63
N LEU A 6 -22.30 61.15 5.57
CA LEU A 6 -23.77 61.11 5.56
C LEU A 6 -24.29 59.71 5.86
N ARG A 7 -25.22 59.58 6.81
CA ARG A 7 -26.02 58.38 7.09
C ARG A 7 -27.28 58.34 6.18
N PRO A 8 -27.72 57.20 5.68
CA PRO A 8 -29.09 57.05 5.17
C PRO A 8 -30.05 56.53 6.26
N THR A 9 -31.19 57.13 6.32
CA THR A 9 -32.34 56.84 7.17
C THR A 9 -33.12 55.63 6.68
N SER A 10 -33.43 54.71 7.58
CA SER A 10 -34.31 53.56 7.35
C SER A 10 -35.77 53.94 7.59
N SER A 11 -36.65 53.73 6.61
CA SER A 11 -38.08 53.69 6.80
C SER A 11 -38.59 52.25 6.85
N ARG A 12 -39.12 51.85 8.01
CA ARG A 12 -39.80 50.56 8.21
C ARG A 12 -41.21 50.61 7.66
N LEU A 13 -41.56 49.71 6.77
CA LEU A 13 -42.95 49.32 6.47
C LEU A 13 -43.23 47.96 7.10
N ARG A 14 -44.25 47.89 7.95
CA ARG A 14 -44.82 46.66 8.50
C ARG A 14 -45.83 46.06 7.51
N PRO A 15 -45.85 44.74 7.26
CA PRO A 15 -46.99 44.10 6.60
C PRO A 15 -48.07 43.70 7.62
N PRO A 16 -49.33 43.54 7.18
CA PRO A 16 -50.47 43.31 8.05
C PRO A 16 -50.55 41.87 8.57
N VAL A 17 -51.06 41.74 9.80
CA VAL A 17 -51.40 40.49 10.49
C VAL A 17 -52.68 39.93 9.86
N PHE A 18 -52.62 38.69 9.32
CA PHE A 18 -53.76 37.85 9.02
C PHE A 18 -53.86 36.76 10.06
N ASP A 19 -54.91 36.81 10.87
CA ASP A 19 -55.33 35.79 11.80
C ASP A 19 -56.18 34.75 11.02
N GLY A 20 -55.69 33.52 10.95
CA GLY A 20 -56.35 32.44 10.24
C GLY A 20 -55.91 31.10 10.82
N GLY A 21 -56.70 30.60 11.80
CA GLY A 21 -56.49 29.34 12.44
C GLY A 21 -56.40 28.18 11.45
N ARG A 22 -55.29 27.43 11.54
CA ARG A 22 -55.15 26.12 10.91
C ARG A 22 -55.16 25.03 12.02
N PRO A 23 -55.84 23.89 11.78
CA PRO A 23 -55.81 22.78 12.70
C PRO A 23 -54.40 22.16 12.72
N ALA A 24 -53.97 21.69 13.90
CA ALA A 24 -52.72 21.04 14.13
C ALA A 24 -52.59 19.79 13.23
N ALA A 25 -51.50 19.76 12.42
CA ALA A 25 -51.08 18.55 11.76
C ALA A 25 -50.45 17.60 12.78
N PRO A 26 -50.71 16.30 12.69
CA PRO A 26 -50.08 15.35 13.59
C PRO A 26 -48.56 15.27 13.30
N ASP A 27 -47.78 15.20 14.38
CA ASP A 27 -46.34 14.98 14.39
C ASP A 27 -45.92 13.73 13.60
N PHE A 28 -45.51 13.87 12.36
CA PHE A 28 -44.93 12.81 11.53
C PHE A 28 -43.39 12.74 11.63
N VAL A 29 -42.79 13.35 12.65
CA VAL A 29 -41.30 13.34 12.82
C VAL A 29 -40.83 12.29 13.85
N ALA A 30 -41.72 11.54 14.47
CA ALA A 30 -41.34 10.62 15.56
C ALA A 30 -41.38 9.11 15.20
N LEU A 31 -41.46 8.72 13.92
CA LEU A 31 -41.59 7.30 13.53
C LEU A 31 -40.56 6.80 12.50
N ALA A 32 -39.47 7.55 12.24
CA ALA A 32 -38.42 7.13 11.29
C ALA A 32 -37.04 6.87 11.93
N THR A 33 -36.94 6.72 13.26
CA THR A 33 -35.66 6.45 13.94
C THR A 33 -35.67 5.21 14.84
N ALA A 34 -36.49 4.24 14.55
CA ALA A 34 -36.44 2.95 15.22
C ALA A 34 -36.51 1.86 14.15
N HIS A 35 -35.37 1.35 13.75
CA HIS A 35 -35.05 0.00 13.28
C HIS A 35 -33.87 0.07 12.25
N TYR A 36 -32.68 0.19 12.76
CA TYR A 36 -31.46 -0.45 12.26
C TYR A 36 -30.32 -0.15 13.26
N ALA A 37 -30.53 -0.58 14.51
CA ALA A 37 -29.43 -0.70 15.47
C ALA A 37 -28.91 -2.14 15.42
N GLY A 38 -28.50 -2.60 14.26
CA GLY A 38 -27.44 -3.59 14.17
C GLY A 38 -26.21 -2.90 14.78
N ARG A 39 -25.65 -3.42 15.86
CA ARG A 39 -24.35 -2.98 16.36
C ARG A 39 -23.39 -3.15 15.19
N VAL A 40 -23.01 -2.05 14.53
CA VAL A 40 -21.85 -2.03 13.66
C VAL A 40 -20.67 -2.35 14.58
N THR A 41 -20.21 -3.58 14.55
CA THR A 41 -18.98 -3.96 15.26
C THR A 41 -17.83 -3.30 14.53
N LEU A 42 -17.15 -2.36 15.20
CA LEU A 42 -15.97 -1.71 14.63
C LEU A 42 -14.88 -2.76 14.38
N PRO A 43 -14.13 -2.65 13.29
CA PRO A 43 -12.96 -3.49 13.06
C PRO A 43 -11.95 -3.37 14.20
N VAL A 44 -11.39 -4.51 14.63
CA VAL A 44 -10.44 -4.57 15.74
C VAL A 44 -9.01 -4.40 15.21
N VAL A 45 -8.32 -3.38 15.70
CA VAL A 45 -6.90 -3.14 15.44
C VAL A 45 -6.12 -3.53 16.69
N LEU A 46 -5.36 -4.63 16.61
CA LEU A 46 -4.52 -5.14 17.68
C LEU A 46 -3.11 -4.55 17.57
N ILE A 47 -2.69 -3.81 18.58
CA ILE A 47 -1.34 -3.24 18.68
C ILE A 47 -0.50 -4.10 19.62
N ALA A 48 0.57 -4.72 19.08
CA ALA A 48 1.37 -5.70 19.79
C ALA A 48 2.72 -5.16 20.28
N ASP A 49 3.13 -3.96 19.84
CA ASP A 49 4.36 -3.29 20.26
C ASP A 49 4.06 -1.86 20.73
N LYS A 50 5.03 -1.24 21.41
CA LYS A 50 4.91 0.17 21.80
C LYS A 50 4.92 1.08 20.57
N LEU A 51 3.82 1.79 20.34
CA LEU A 51 3.64 2.77 19.29
C LEU A 51 3.34 4.16 19.87
N ALA A 52 3.62 5.21 19.09
CA ALA A 52 3.32 6.58 19.48
C ALA A 52 1.79 6.82 19.54
N GLN A 53 1.36 7.76 20.38
CA GLN A 53 -0.06 8.12 20.49
C GLN A 53 -0.62 8.69 19.17
N SER A 54 0.21 9.32 18.35
CA SER A 54 -0.13 9.77 16.99
C SER A 54 -0.60 8.65 16.09
N THR A 55 -0.08 7.41 16.24
CA THR A 55 -0.55 6.23 15.53
C THR A 55 -2.02 5.94 15.84
N VAL A 56 -2.38 5.94 17.14
CA VAL A 56 -3.77 5.73 17.57
C VAL A 56 -4.68 6.86 17.10
N ALA A 57 -4.20 8.11 17.17
CA ALA A 57 -4.94 9.25 16.66
C ALA A 57 -5.15 9.17 15.13
N ALA A 58 -4.17 8.65 14.38
CA ALA A 58 -4.26 8.49 12.93
C ALA A 58 -5.23 7.36 12.52
N LEU A 59 -5.40 6.31 13.34
CA LEU A 59 -6.42 5.28 13.13
C LEU A 59 -7.83 5.85 13.23
N GLY A 60 -8.06 6.82 14.11
CA GLY A 60 -9.35 7.48 14.29
C GLY A 60 -10.33 6.65 15.12
N ASP A 61 -11.61 7.01 15.04
CA ASP A 61 -12.73 6.45 15.84
C ASP A 61 -13.53 5.35 15.11
N GLN A 62 -13.15 5.03 13.88
CA GLN A 62 -13.82 4.00 13.05
C GLN A 62 -13.27 2.60 13.31
N VAL A 63 -12.41 2.42 14.31
CA VAL A 63 -11.81 1.15 14.69
C VAL A 63 -11.79 0.99 16.21
N GLU A 64 -11.83 -0.25 16.69
CA GLU A 64 -11.59 -0.59 18.09
C GLU A 64 -10.11 -0.93 18.29
N VAL A 65 -9.35 -0.10 19.02
CA VAL A 65 -7.93 -0.34 19.30
C VAL A 65 -7.80 -1.21 20.56
N ARG A 66 -7.12 -2.34 20.43
CA ARG A 66 -6.72 -3.23 21.53
C ARG A 66 -5.19 -3.34 21.62
N TRP A 67 -4.69 -3.54 22.84
CA TRP A 67 -3.26 -3.69 23.09
C TRP A 67 -2.96 -5.09 23.62
N VAL A 68 -1.82 -5.64 23.19
CA VAL A 68 -1.28 -6.91 23.69
C VAL A 68 0.22 -6.79 23.88
N ASP A 69 0.78 -7.55 24.79
CA ASP A 69 2.24 -7.73 24.93
C ASP A 69 2.69 -8.74 23.85
N GLY A 70 3.09 -8.24 22.69
CA GLY A 70 3.38 -9.07 21.51
C GLY A 70 4.58 -10.02 21.66
N PRO A 71 5.67 -9.64 22.36
CA PRO A 71 6.73 -10.55 22.73
C PRO A 71 6.29 -11.75 23.59
N ASP A 72 5.19 -11.60 24.35
CA ASP A 72 4.56 -12.71 25.07
C ASP A 72 3.71 -13.54 24.08
N ARG A 73 4.28 -14.64 23.61
CA ARG A 73 3.71 -15.51 22.59
C ARG A 73 2.30 -16.00 22.91
N GLU A 74 2.07 -16.40 24.17
CA GLU A 74 0.76 -16.94 24.60
C GLU A 74 -0.32 -15.86 24.53
N LYS A 75 0.00 -14.65 25.00
CA LYS A 75 -0.93 -13.52 24.93
C LYS A 75 -1.23 -13.10 23.49
N LEU A 76 -0.21 -13.08 22.62
CA LEU A 76 -0.39 -12.74 21.22
C LEU A 76 -1.34 -13.72 20.51
N LEU A 77 -1.08 -15.04 20.67
CA LEU A 77 -1.90 -16.09 20.08
C LEU A 77 -3.33 -16.11 20.63
N ALA A 78 -3.53 -15.69 21.88
CA ALA A 78 -4.87 -15.59 22.47
C ALA A 78 -5.65 -14.37 21.96
N ALA A 79 -4.97 -13.27 21.57
CA ALA A 79 -5.61 -12.03 21.17
C ALA A 79 -5.84 -11.90 19.65
N VAL A 80 -4.98 -12.49 18.84
CA VAL A 80 -4.98 -12.32 17.38
C VAL A 80 -6.22 -12.89 16.66
N PRO A 81 -6.94 -13.93 17.13
CA PRO A 81 -8.12 -14.45 16.45
C PRO A 81 -9.26 -13.44 16.25
N ASP A 82 -9.33 -12.43 17.11
CA ASP A 82 -10.39 -11.41 17.06
C ASP A 82 -9.96 -10.15 16.28
N ALA A 83 -8.70 -10.08 15.83
CA ALA A 83 -8.15 -8.90 15.18
C ALA A 83 -8.40 -8.88 13.67
N ASP A 84 -8.86 -7.74 13.13
CA ASP A 84 -8.91 -7.45 11.69
C ASP A 84 -7.58 -6.89 11.18
N ALA A 85 -6.81 -6.21 12.05
CA ALA A 85 -5.49 -5.68 11.74
C ALA A 85 -4.51 -5.92 12.91
N LEU A 86 -3.25 -6.24 12.61
CA LEU A 86 -2.18 -6.41 13.58
C LEU A 86 -1.07 -5.39 13.30
N LEU A 87 -0.79 -4.51 14.27
CA LEU A 87 0.29 -3.54 14.23
C LEU A 87 1.46 -4.00 15.10
N VAL A 88 2.63 -4.07 14.50
CA VAL A 88 3.86 -4.51 15.16
C VAL A 88 5.03 -3.55 14.89
N ARG A 89 6.11 -3.70 15.66
CA ARG A 89 7.44 -3.16 15.35
C ARG A 89 8.45 -4.30 15.23
N SER A 90 9.58 -4.18 15.91
CA SER A 90 10.67 -5.15 15.84
C SER A 90 10.64 -6.21 16.96
N ALA A 91 9.90 -5.99 18.05
CA ALA A 91 9.92 -6.89 19.19
C ALA A 91 8.95 -8.08 19.03
N THR A 92 7.88 -7.92 18.26
CA THR A 92 6.88 -8.97 18.01
C THR A 92 7.18 -9.70 16.71
N THR A 93 7.26 -11.03 16.75
CA THR A 93 7.40 -11.89 15.56
C THR A 93 6.01 -12.33 15.07
N VAL A 94 5.76 -12.14 13.78
CA VAL A 94 4.54 -12.56 13.08
C VAL A 94 4.90 -13.66 12.09
N ASP A 95 4.92 -14.88 12.58
CA ASP A 95 5.22 -16.10 11.80
C ASP A 95 3.94 -16.79 11.31
N ALA A 96 4.10 -17.93 10.65
CA ALA A 96 3.01 -18.72 10.12
C ALA A 96 1.98 -19.16 11.20
N GLU A 97 2.41 -19.35 12.47
CA GLU A 97 1.51 -19.74 13.56
C GLU A 97 0.60 -18.56 13.97
N VAL A 98 1.16 -17.35 14.12
CA VAL A 98 0.36 -16.13 14.41
C VAL A 98 -0.62 -15.86 13.29
N LEU A 99 -0.17 -15.96 12.04
CA LEU A 99 -1.01 -15.79 10.86
C LEU A 99 -2.13 -16.85 10.78
N ALA A 100 -1.83 -18.10 11.17
CA ALA A 100 -2.82 -19.17 11.22
C ALA A 100 -3.88 -18.93 12.31
N ALA A 101 -3.48 -18.40 13.46
CA ALA A 101 -4.40 -18.04 14.54
C ALA A 101 -5.29 -16.84 14.21
N GLY A 102 -4.76 -15.88 13.43
CA GLY A 102 -5.46 -14.65 13.04
C GLY A 102 -6.45 -14.85 11.90
N THR A 103 -7.54 -15.58 12.14
CA THR A 103 -8.51 -15.98 11.10
C THR A 103 -9.30 -14.81 10.49
N LYS A 104 -9.33 -13.64 11.15
CA LYS A 104 -9.99 -12.42 10.66
C LYS A 104 -9.00 -11.40 10.11
N LEU A 105 -7.68 -11.67 10.21
CA LEU A 105 -6.66 -10.70 9.80
C LEU A 105 -6.76 -10.38 8.30
N LYS A 106 -6.88 -9.10 8.02
CA LYS A 106 -6.82 -8.51 6.67
C LYS A 106 -5.44 -7.91 6.39
N ILE A 107 -4.75 -7.40 7.43
CA ILE A 107 -3.49 -6.70 7.31
C ILE A 107 -2.59 -6.88 8.53
N VAL A 108 -1.30 -7.09 8.27
CA VAL A 108 -0.21 -6.94 9.23
C VAL A 108 0.57 -5.68 8.85
N ALA A 109 0.66 -4.73 9.78
CA ALA A 109 1.31 -3.44 9.58
C ALA A 109 2.52 -3.29 10.49
N ARG A 110 3.72 -3.28 9.90
CA ARG A 110 4.97 -3.12 10.62
C ARG A 110 5.40 -1.64 10.63
N ALA A 111 5.32 -0.98 11.80
CA ALA A 111 5.75 0.40 11.97
C ALA A 111 7.29 0.52 11.95
N GLY A 112 7.86 0.48 10.75
CA GLY A 112 9.29 0.55 10.44
C GLY A 112 9.58 0.05 9.03
N VAL A 113 10.84 0.03 8.62
CA VAL A 113 11.23 -0.28 7.23
C VAL A 113 11.43 -1.78 6.98
N GLY A 114 12.21 -2.48 7.84
CA GLY A 114 12.48 -3.91 7.68
C GLY A 114 11.24 -4.76 7.92
N LEU A 115 11.26 -5.99 7.44
CA LEU A 115 10.19 -6.99 7.65
C LEU A 115 10.76 -8.31 8.19
N ASP A 116 11.95 -8.26 8.75
CA ASP A 116 12.70 -9.45 9.22
C ASP A 116 11.94 -10.29 10.26
N ASN A 117 10.95 -9.69 10.94
CA ASN A 117 10.09 -10.32 11.94
C ASN A 117 8.68 -10.65 11.44
N VAL A 118 8.41 -10.55 10.13
CA VAL A 118 7.11 -10.88 9.52
C VAL A 118 7.31 -11.90 8.41
N ASP A 119 6.62 -13.04 8.50
CA ASP A 119 6.58 -14.05 7.43
C ASP A 119 5.64 -13.58 6.31
N VAL A 120 6.23 -12.88 5.33
CA VAL A 120 5.50 -12.29 4.20
C VAL A 120 4.89 -13.37 3.30
N ASP A 121 5.58 -14.50 3.11
CA ASP A 121 5.10 -15.60 2.26
C ASP A 121 3.89 -16.30 2.88
N ALA A 122 3.95 -16.58 4.19
CA ALA A 122 2.81 -17.14 4.91
C ALA A 122 1.60 -16.19 4.94
N ALA A 123 1.84 -14.86 5.08
CA ALA A 123 0.79 -13.86 5.00
C ALA A 123 0.14 -13.83 3.61
N THR A 124 0.96 -13.88 2.56
CA THR A 124 0.51 -13.90 1.15
C THR A 124 -0.35 -15.11 0.86
N ALA A 125 0.07 -16.31 1.28
CA ALA A 125 -0.68 -17.54 1.11
C ALA A 125 -2.07 -17.49 1.78
N ARG A 126 -2.25 -16.65 2.80
CA ARG A 126 -3.52 -16.45 3.52
C ARG A 126 -4.34 -15.24 3.04
N GLY A 127 -3.86 -14.52 2.04
CA GLY A 127 -4.49 -13.29 1.55
C GLY A 127 -4.38 -12.09 2.49
N VAL A 128 -3.47 -12.14 3.47
CA VAL A 128 -3.24 -11.06 4.43
C VAL A 128 -2.26 -10.05 3.85
N LEU A 129 -2.66 -8.78 3.79
CA LEU A 129 -1.79 -7.68 3.38
C LEU A 129 -0.63 -7.51 4.38
N VAL A 130 0.57 -7.26 3.89
CA VAL A 130 1.72 -6.86 4.70
C VAL A 130 2.18 -5.49 4.25
N VAL A 131 2.25 -4.55 5.20
CA VAL A 131 2.73 -3.19 4.94
C VAL A 131 3.86 -2.81 5.88
N ASN A 132 4.73 -1.95 5.40
CA ASN A 132 5.76 -1.31 6.20
C ASN A 132 5.73 0.22 5.99
N ALA A 133 6.68 0.94 6.63
CA ALA A 133 6.84 2.39 6.47
C ALA A 133 8.21 2.70 5.84
N PRO A 134 8.39 2.54 4.51
CA PRO A 134 9.70 2.50 3.86
C PRO A 134 10.45 3.83 3.86
N THR A 135 9.78 4.94 4.15
CA THR A 135 10.36 6.28 4.16
C THR A 135 10.52 6.89 5.55
N SER A 136 9.95 6.24 6.58
CA SER A 136 9.77 6.83 7.91
C SER A 136 11.08 7.19 8.62
N ASN A 137 12.16 6.40 8.43
CA ASN A 137 13.40 6.52 9.19
C ASN A 137 14.62 6.94 8.35
N ILE A 138 14.45 7.31 7.07
CA ILE A 138 15.59 7.58 6.19
C ILE A 138 16.52 8.69 6.73
N HIS A 139 15.95 9.74 7.31
CA HIS A 139 16.73 10.82 7.91
C HIS A 139 17.46 10.35 9.17
N SER A 140 16.76 9.67 10.08
CA SER A 140 17.33 9.18 11.34
C SER A 140 18.46 8.18 11.11
N ALA A 141 18.28 7.24 10.18
CA ALA A 141 19.32 6.27 9.84
C ALA A 141 20.55 6.93 9.22
N ALA A 142 20.36 7.93 8.33
CA ALA A 142 21.47 8.67 7.74
C ALA A 142 22.24 9.46 8.81
N GLU A 143 21.55 10.11 9.73
CA GLU A 143 22.15 10.85 10.85
C GLU A 143 22.90 9.93 11.81
N HIS A 144 22.34 8.77 12.10
CA HIS A 144 22.97 7.78 12.97
C HIS A 144 24.25 7.19 12.34
N ALA A 145 24.23 6.87 11.05
CA ALA A 145 25.42 6.41 10.33
C ALA A 145 26.54 7.46 10.35
N ILE A 146 26.21 8.74 10.16
CA ILE A 146 27.18 9.84 10.24
C ILE A 146 27.69 10.01 11.68
N ALA A 147 26.81 9.90 12.68
CA ALA A 147 27.20 9.98 14.09
C ALA A 147 28.21 8.87 14.46
N LEU A 148 27.95 7.62 14.01
CA LEU A 148 28.87 6.49 14.21
C LEU A 148 30.20 6.73 13.50
N LEU A 149 30.18 7.26 12.27
CA LEU A 149 31.39 7.58 11.51
C LEU A 149 32.24 8.63 12.23
N LEU A 150 31.64 9.72 12.68
CA LEU A 150 32.31 10.76 13.45
C LEU A 150 32.82 10.25 14.80
N ALA A 151 32.02 9.45 15.50
CA ALA A 151 32.39 8.86 16.79
C ALA A 151 33.59 7.91 16.66
N ALA A 152 33.63 7.07 15.62
CA ALA A 152 34.74 6.17 15.31
C ALA A 152 35.99 6.95 14.87
N ALA A 153 35.83 7.92 13.95
CA ALA A 153 36.94 8.74 13.45
C ALA A 153 37.63 9.57 14.56
N ARG A 154 36.90 9.99 15.57
CA ARG A 154 37.38 10.86 16.66
C ARG A 154 37.51 10.13 18.00
N GLN A 155 37.27 8.80 18.05
CA GLN A 155 37.34 7.97 19.26
C GLN A 155 36.53 8.52 20.43
N ILE A 156 35.35 9.09 20.12
CA ILE A 156 34.54 9.85 21.11
C ILE A 156 34.15 8.99 22.32
N PRO A 157 33.61 7.75 22.18
CA PRO A 157 33.18 6.95 23.34
C PRO A 157 34.34 6.57 24.28
N ALA A 158 35.52 6.24 23.72
CA ALA A 158 36.70 5.90 24.50
C ALA A 158 37.27 7.14 25.26
N ALA A 159 37.26 8.31 24.61
CA ALA A 159 37.66 9.56 25.21
C ALA A 159 36.71 9.99 26.34
N ASP A 160 35.41 9.85 26.15
CA ASP A 160 34.36 10.10 27.14
C ASP A 160 34.53 9.19 28.36
N ALA A 161 34.65 7.89 28.13
CA ALA A 161 34.86 6.89 29.17
C ALA A 161 36.14 7.20 30.02
N SER A 162 37.23 7.66 29.39
CA SER A 162 38.44 8.06 30.06
C SER A 162 38.21 9.24 31.04
N LEU A 163 37.45 10.25 30.63
CA LEU A 163 37.13 11.38 31.52
C LEU A 163 36.14 10.97 32.62
N HIS A 164 35.18 10.12 32.36
CA HIS A 164 34.30 9.53 33.39
C HIS A 164 35.09 8.72 34.43
N ALA A 165 36.16 8.04 33.99
CA ALA A 165 37.12 7.38 34.88
C ALA A 165 38.11 8.33 35.60
N ARG A 166 37.95 9.67 35.43
CA ARG A 166 38.84 10.67 35.97
C ARG A 166 40.26 10.66 35.40
N GLU A 167 40.43 10.16 34.18
CA GLU A 167 41.72 10.08 33.51
C GLU A 167 41.84 11.12 32.40
N TRP A 168 42.90 11.93 32.40
CA TRP A 168 43.18 12.92 31.37
C TRP A 168 44.23 12.40 30.39
N LYS A 169 43.80 11.58 29.40
CA LYS A 169 44.71 10.89 28.45
C LYS A 169 44.69 11.54 27.04
N ARG A 170 44.85 12.88 26.97
CA ARG A 170 44.70 13.64 25.72
C ARG A 170 45.50 13.07 24.54
N SER A 171 46.74 12.64 24.75
CA SER A 171 47.66 12.13 23.73
C SER A 171 47.23 10.75 23.15
N SER A 172 46.33 10.03 23.85
CA SER A 172 45.87 8.70 23.40
C SER A 172 44.75 8.76 22.36
N PHE A 173 44.14 9.93 22.18
CA PHE A 173 42.96 10.09 21.33
C PHE A 173 43.24 11.00 20.14
N SER A 174 44.14 10.53 19.22
CA SER A 174 44.41 11.20 17.94
C SER A 174 43.44 10.70 16.88
N GLY A 175 42.50 11.54 16.46
CA GLY A 175 41.49 11.22 15.46
C GLY A 175 41.90 11.52 14.02
N THR A 176 40.95 11.30 13.10
CA THR A 176 41.04 11.61 11.66
C THR A 176 39.94 12.61 11.32
N GLU A 177 40.24 13.58 10.46
CA GLU A 177 39.26 14.50 9.89
C GLU A 177 38.57 13.85 8.69
N ILE A 178 37.35 14.30 8.36
CA ILE A 178 36.65 13.89 7.14
C ILE A 178 36.98 14.81 5.97
N PHE A 179 37.32 16.05 6.27
CA PHE A 179 37.66 17.06 5.27
C PHE A 179 38.81 16.57 4.36
N ASP A 180 38.63 16.74 3.05
CA ASP A 180 39.60 16.36 1.99
C ASP A 180 39.91 14.84 1.92
N HIS A 181 39.09 14.00 2.59
CA HIS A 181 39.19 12.54 2.48
C HIS A 181 38.12 11.96 1.59
N THR A 182 38.37 10.75 1.07
CA THR A 182 37.43 10.03 0.20
C THR A 182 36.50 9.17 1.04
N VAL A 183 35.19 9.38 0.88
CA VAL A 183 34.14 8.56 1.51
C VAL A 183 33.49 7.67 0.47
N GLY A 184 33.59 6.36 0.62
CA GLY A 184 32.91 5.34 -0.17
C GLY A 184 31.53 5.02 0.40
N VAL A 185 30.48 5.28 -0.37
CA VAL A 185 29.10 4.93 -0.03
C VAL A 185 28.72 3.66 -0.77
N VAL A 186 28.56 2.56 -0.03
CA VAL A 186 28.19 1.25 -0.58
C VAL A 186 26.68 1.10 -0.47
N GLY A 187 25.97 1.35 -1.57
CA GLY A 187 24.52 1.49 -1.66
C GLY A 187 24.09 2.97 -1.75
N LEU A 188 23.68 3.41 -2.93
CA LEU A 188 23.27 4.80 -3.21
C LEU A 188 21.74 4.97 -3.28
N GLY A 189 21.02 4.17 -2.45
CA GLY A 189 19.59 4.33 -2.23
C GLY A 189 19.25 5.60 -1.45
N ARG A 190 18.01 5.74 -0.97
CA ARG A 190 17.52 6.95 -0.27
C ARG A 190 18.41 7.37 0.92
N ILE A 191 18.85 6.41 1.75
CA ILE A 191 19.71 6.69 2.91
C ILE A 191 21.13 7.04 2.44
N GLY A 192 21.70 6.24 1.53
CA GLY A 192 23.06 6.48 1.00
C GLY A 192 23.21 7.85 0.35
N GLN A 193 22.21 8.32 -0.40
CA GLN A 193 22.19 9.67 -0.99
C GLN A 193 22.22 10.77 0.09
N LEU A 194 21.43 10.61 1.17
CA LEU A 194 21.42 11.58 2.27
C LEU A 194 22.77 11.60 3.02
N VAL A 195 23.39 10.44 3.22
CA VAL A 195 24.73 10.34 3.83
C VAL A 195 25.75 11.00 2.93
N ALA A 196 25.76 10.69 1.63
CA ALA A 196 26.65 11.27 0.64
C ALA A 196 26.54 12.81 0.60
N GLN A 197 25.32 13.34 0.51
CA GLN A 197 25.06 14.77 0.49
C GLN A 197 25.59 15.48 1.76
N ARG A 198 25.34 14.90 2.93
CA ARG A 198 25.77 15.50 4.21
C ARG A 198 27.28 15.43 4.39
N LEU A 199 27.92 14.31 4.01
CA LEU A 199 29.38 14.18 4.10
C LEU A 199 30.11 15.03 3.07
N ALA A 200 29.54 15.26 1.88
CA ALA A 200 30.04 16.26 0.95
C ALA A 200 30.05 17.67 1.55
N ALA A 201 29.07 18.03 2.39
CA ALA A 201 29.04 19.29 3.11
C ALA A 201 30.14 19.41 4.20
N PHE A 202 30.71 18.27 4.66
CA PHE A 202 31.93 18.27 5.48
C PHE A 202 33.22 18.45 4.64
N GLY A 203 33.11 18.60 3.32
CA GLY A 203 34.26 18.74 2.42
C GLY A 203 34.90 17.42 2.02
N ALA A 204 34.17 16.30 2.14
CA ALA A 204 34.64 14.99 1.69
C ALA A 204 34.44 14.80 0.18
N HIS A 205 35.31 13.98 -0.44
CA HIS A 205 35.15 13.49 -1.79
C HIS A 205 34.30 12.22 -1.77
N ILE A 206 33.11 12.28 -2.38
CA ILE A 206 32.18 11.16 -2.35
C ILE A 206 32.34 10.28 -3.59
N ILE A 207 32.55 8.99 -3.36
CA ILE A 207 32.47 7.93 -4.37
C ILE A 207 31.42 6.91 -3.94
N ALA A 208 30.76 6.23 -4.87
CA ALA A 208 29.71 5.27 -4.52
C ALA A 208 29.79 3.98 -5.35
N TYR A 209 29.26 2.93 -4.79
CA TYR A 209 28.93 1.68 -5.47
C TYR A 209 27.45 1.38 -5.30
N ASP A 210 26.75 1.18 -6.40
CA ASP A 210 25.38 0.65 -6.41
C ASP A 210 25.10 0.01 -7.77
N PRO A 211 24.71 -1.30 -7.82
CA PRO A 211 24.48 -1.99 -9.09
C PRO A 211 23.18 -1.58 -9.79
N TYR A 212 22.26 -0.87 -9.09
CA TYR A 212 20.94 -0.51 -9.59
C TYR A 212 20.80 0.99 -9.91
N VAL A 213 21.74 1.81 -9.48
CA VAL A 213 21.74 3.26 -9.76
C VAL A 213 22.43 3.54 -11.07
N SER A 214 21.81 4.35 -11.94
CA SER A 214 22.42 4.74 -13.21
C SER A 214 23.55 5.75 -13.01
N ALA A 215 24.57 5.68 -13.87
CA ALA A 215 25.67 6.66 -13.87
C ALA A 215 25.16 8.10 -14.07
N ALA A 216 24.06 8.30 -14.80
CA ALA A 216 23.45 9.60 -15.01
C ALA A 216 22.89 10.19 -13.72
N LEU A 217 22.21 9.38 -12.89
CA LEU A 217 21.69 9.82 -11.60
C LEU A 217 22.83 10.15 -10.63
N ALA A 218 23.85 9.30 -10.55
CA ALA A 218 25.02 9.55 -9.71
C ALA A 218 25.75 10.86 -10.11
N ALA A 219 25.92 11.11 -11.41
CA ALA A 219 26.50 12.33 -11.92
C ALA A 219 25.69 13.59 -11.59
N GLN A 220 24.34 13.52 -11.62
CA GLN A 220 23.46 14.61 -11.17
C GLN A 220 23.64 14.95 -9.70
N LEU A 221 23.99 13.95 -8.88
CA LEU A 221 24.27 14.13 -7.45
C LEU A 221 25.74 14.59 -7.21
N GLY A 222 26.56 14.71 -8.24
CA GLY A 222 27.98 15.02 -8.13
C GLY A 222 28.81 13.88 -7.55
N ILE A 223 28.36 12.62 -7.71
CA ILE A 223 28.98 11.43 -7.13
C ILE A 223 29.60 10.57 -8.25
N GLU A 224 30.84 10.15 -8.06
CA GLU A 224 31.52 9.19 -8.94
C GLU A 224 31.05 7.77 -8.58
N LEU A 225 30.41 7.07 -9.55
CA LEU A 225 29.97 5.68 -9.39
C LEU A 225 31.08 4.73 -9.86
N LEU A 226 31.46 3.77 -9.01
CA LEU A 226 32.59 2.88 -9.22
C LEU A 226 32.22 1.40 -9.00
N PRO A 227 32.95 0.45 -9.59
CA PRO A 227 32.97 -0.94 -9.15
C PRO A 227 33.39 -1.04 -7.67
N LEU A 228 32.87 -2.05 -6.94
CA LEU A 228 33.12 -2.21 -5.51
C LEU A 228 34.62 -2.25 -5.18
N ASP A 229 35.39 -3.03 -5.90
CA ASP A 229 36.84 -3.20 -5.66
C ASP A 229 37.62 -1.88 -5.80
N GLU A 230 37.21 -1.05 -6.73
CA GLU A 230 37.84 0.28 -6.94
C GLU A 230 37.45 1.25 -5.82
N LEU A 231 36.17 1.23 -5.40
CA LEU A 231 35.71 2.01 -4.24
C LEU A 231 36.50 1.62 -2.99
N LEU A 232 36.63 0.31 -2.69
CA LEU A 232 37.36 -0.19 -1.53
C LEU A 232 38.82 0.28 -1.53
N ALA A 233 39.49 0.23 -2.68
CA ALA A 233 40.89 0.64 -2.82
C ALA A 233 41.09 2.17 -2.67
N ARG A 234 40.08 3.00 -2.92
CA ARG A 234 40.18 4.46 -2.91
C ARG A 234 39.65 5.12 -1.65
N ALA A 235 38.71 4.46 -0.93
CA ALA A 235 38.03 5.04 0.20
C ALA A 235 38.88 5.09 1.47
N ASP A 236 38.88 6.23 2.16
CA ASP A 236 39.42 6.41 3.51
C ASP A 236 38.36 6.08 4.59
N PHE A 237 37.10 6.29 4.24
CA PHE A 237 35.92 5.93 5.01
C PHE A 237 34.94 5.16 4.14
N ILE A 238 34.29 4.14 4.69
CA ILE A 238 33.27 3.34 4.00
C ILE A 238 32.01 3.31 4.83
N SER A 239 30.87 3.65 4.23
CA SER A 239 29.55 3.56 4.87
C SER A 239 28.63 2.67 4.05
N VAL A 240 28.05 1.63 4.67
CA VAL A 240 27.23 0.61 4.00
C VAL A 240 25.74 0.92 4.17
N HIS A 241 24.99 0.92 3.05
CA HIS A 241 23.57 1.26 2.97
C HIS A 241 22.77 0.34 2.03
N LEU A 242 23.20 -0.90 1.90
CA LEU A 242 22.51 -1.90 1.09
C LEU A 242 21.46 -2.68 1.91
N PRO A 243 20.41 -3.23 1.27
CA PRO A 243 19.58 -4.27 1.88
C PRO A 243 20.38 -5.58 2.03
N LYS A 244 19.97 -6.45 2.97
CA LYS A 244 20.51 -7.81 3.08
C LYS A 244 19.75 -8.72 2.12
N THR A 245 20.45 -9.22 1.12
CA THR A 245 19.96 -10.23 0.16
C THR A 245 20.99 -11.37 0.07
N PRO A 246 20.69 -12.49 -0.59
CA PRO A 246 21.69 -13.53 -0.83
C PRO A 246 22.98 -13.00 -1.50
N GLU A 247 22.86 -11.99 -2.39
CA GLU A 247 23.97 -11.41 -3.14
C GLU A 247 24.79 -10.41 -2.32
N THR A 248 24.19 -9.78 -1.31
CA THR A 248 24.84 -8.76 -0.47
C THR A 248 25.32 -9.31 0.88
N ALA A 249 24.90 -10.51 1.25
CA ALA A 249 25.35 -11.17 2.47
C ALA A 249 26.86 -11.43 2.40
N GLY A 250 27.62 -10.95 3.42
CA GLY A 250 29.07 -11.07 3.48
C GLY A 250 29.83 -10.26 2.41
N LEU A 251 29.17 -9.29 1.77
CA LEU A 251 29.76 -8.47 0.70
C LEU A 251 31.10 -7.84 1.11
N ILE A 252 31.21 -7.37 2.35
CA ILE A 252 32.45 -6.86 2.93
C ILE A 252 33.06 -7.96 3.83
N GLY A 253 33.53 -9.02 3.20
CA GLY A 253 34.23 -10.11 3.85
C GLY A 253 35.75 -9.92 3.83
N LYS A 254 36.49 -10.98 4.20
CA LYS A 254 37.97 -10.97 4.34
C LYS A 254 38.68 -10.48 3.07
N GLU A 255 38.24 -10.92 1.90
CA GLU A 255 38.85 -10.53 0.62
C GLU A 255 38.59 -9.05 0.29
N ALA A 256 37.38 -8.57 0.57
CA ALA A 256 37.02 -7.18 0.37
C ALA A 256 37.79 -6.26 1.34
N LEU A 257 37.90 -6.65 2.62
CA LEU A 257 38.67 -5.92 3.61
C LEU A 257 40.16 -5.82 3.23
N ALA A 258 40.74 -6.88 2.66
CA ALA A 258 42.14 -6.87 2.20
C ALA A 258 42.39 -5.88 1.04
N LYS A 259 41.35 -5.49 0.28
CA LYS A 259 41.44 -4.51 -0.81
C LYS A 259 41.33 -3.07 -0.33
N THR A 260 40.90 -2.84 0.93
CA THR A 260 40.72 -1.48 1.46
C THR A 260 42.06 -0.82 1.75
N LYS A 261 42.07 0.52 1.83
CA LYS A 261 43.24 1.27 2.27
C LYS A 261 43.62 0.88 3.70
N PRO A 262 44.91 0.69 4.01
CA PRO A 262 45.35 0.61 5.41
C PRO A 262 44.91 1.86 6.20
N GLY A 263 44.27 1.63 7.37
CA GLY A 263 43.75 2.71 8.20
C GLY A 263 42.33 3.17 7.85
N VAL A 264 41.62 2.45 6.97
CA VAL A 264 40.21 2.71 6.65
C VAL A 264 39.32 2.69 7.89
N ILE A 265 38.26 3.50 7.88
CA ILE A 265 37.20 3.47 8.90
C ILE A 265 35.90 3.01 8.24
N ILE A 266 35.23 2.01 8.84
CA ILE A 266 34.05 1.35 8.24
C ILE A 266 32.82 1.52 9.13
N VAL A 267 31.66 1.84 8.53
CA VAL A 267 30.40 2.00 9.24
C VAL A 267 29.31 1.15 8.60
N ASN A 268 28.56 0.45 9.45
CA ASN A 268 27.35 -0.27 9.06
C ASN A 268 26.18 0.05 10.01
N ALA A 269 25.24 0.85 9.55
CA ALA A 269 23.96 1.11 10.20
C ALA A 269 22.78 0.67 9.29
N ALA A 270 23.02 -0.30 8.39
CA ALA A 270 22.02 -0.79 7.45
C ALA A 270 21.44 -2.14 7.88
N ARG A 271 22.20 -3.23 7.70
CA ARG A 271 21.80 -4.60 8.09
C ARG A 271 23.01 -5.40 8.56
N GLY A 272 22.80 -6.21 9.62
CA GLY A 272 23.79 -7.19 10.06
C GLY A 272 24.05 -8.26 9.00
N GLY A 273 25.28 -8.75 8.96
CA GLY A 273 25.74 -9.75 8.00
C GLY A 273 26.08 -9.22 6.60
N LEU A 274 26.03 -7.90 6.34
CA LEU A 274 26.63 -7.27 5.15
C LEU A 274 28.14 -7.21 5.25
N ILE A 275 28.65 -7.03 6.46
CA ILE A 275 30.07 -7.13 6.81
C ILE A 275 30.28 -8.42 7.59
N ASP A 276 31.32 -9.17 7.24
CA ASP A 276 31.77 -10.31 8.04
C ASP A 276 32.40 -9.79 9.33
N GLU A 277 31.73 -9.99 10.46
CA GLU A 277 32.12 -9.47 11.77
C GLU A 277 33.43 -10.08 12.27
N ALA A 278 33.67 -11.38 11.99
CA ALA A 278 34.91 -12.05 12.39
C ALA A 278 36.09 -11.51 11.57
N ALA A 279 35.92 -11.37 10.25
CA ALA A 279 36.93 -10.80 9.38
C ALA A 279 37.24 -9.33 9.72
N LEU A 280 36.20 -8.57 10.08
CA LEU A 280 36.36 -7.17 10.53
C LEU A 280 37.16 -7.10 11.84
N ALA A 281 36.86 -7.96 12.81
CA ALA A 281 37.59 -8.04 14.08
C ALA A 281 39.09 -8.39 13.86
N GLU A 282 39.38 -9.35 12.96
CA GLU A 282 40.76 -9.67 12.55
C GLU A 282 41.46 -8.47 11.92
N ALA A 283 40.77 -7.76 11.01
CA ALA A 283 41.32 -6.60 10.31
C ALA A 283 41.59 -5.41 11.24
N ILE A 284 40.74 -5.19 12.26
CA ILE A 284 40.96 -4.16 13.28
C ILE A 284 42.12 -4.57 14.21
N THR A 285 42.18 -5.81 14.64
CA THR A 285 43.23 -6.32 15.52
C THR A 285 44.59 -6.26 14.83
N SER A 286 44.68 -6.54 13.54
CA SER A 286 45.90 -6.38 12.75
C SER A 286 46.30 -4.92 12.47
N GLY A 287 45.43 -3.97 12.73
CA GLY A 287 45.62 -2.54 12.44
C GLY A 287 45.39 -2.14 10.98
N HIS A 288 44.93 -3.05 10.12
CA HIS A 288 44.56 -2.74 8.73
C HIS A 288 43.33 -1.83 8.68
N VAL A 289 42.27 -2.17 9.43
CA VAL A 289 41.12 -1.31 9.68
C VAL A 289 41.39 -0.52 10.97
N ARG A 290 41.31 0.80 10.89
CA ARG A 290 41.63 1.70 12.02
C ARG A 290 40.51 1.71 13.07
N ALA A 291 39.26 1.75 12.64
CA ALA A 291 38.09 1.81 13.52
C ALA A 291 36.83 1.36 12.76
N ALA A 292 35.80 1.03 13.51
CA ALA A 292 34.49 0.74 12.94
C ALA A 292 33.35 1.35 13.76
N GLY A 293 32.20 1.62 13.11
CA GLY A 293 30.94 2.01 13.74
C GLY A 293 29.83 1.03 13.32
N LEU A 294 29.24 0.31 14.25
CA LEU A 294 28.25 -0.72 13.95
C LEU A 294 26.98 -0.51 14.78
N ASP A 295 25.85 -0.46 14.08
CA ASP A 295 24.52 -0.38 14.70
C ASP A 295 23.77 -1.72 14.61
N VAL A 296 24.25 -2.63 13.75
CA VAL A 296 23.57 -3.87 13.36
C VAL A 296 24.52 -5.06 13.37
N PHE A 297 23.96 -6.24 13.68
CA PHE A 297 24.73 -7.49 13.85
C PHE A 297 24.08 -8.64 13.10
N ALA A 298 24.89 -9.65 12.74
CA ALA A 298 24.45 -10.81 11.97
C ALA A 298 23.30 -11.58 12.67
N THR A 299 23.34 -11.60 14.00
CA THR A 299 22.28 -12.15 14.86
C THR A 299 21.89 -11.09 15.88
N GLU A 300 20.62 -10.76 15.97
CA GLU A 300 20.07 -9.78 16.90
C GLU A 300 18.92 -10.41 17.72
N PRO A 301 18.82 -10.16 19.03
CA PRO A 301 19.70 -9.33 19.86
C PRO A 301 21.11 -9.91 20.03
N CYS A 302 22.13 -9.05 19.90
CA CYS A 302 23.53 -9.43 20.04
C CYS A 302 24.06 -8.93 21.40
N THR A 303 24.43 -9.85 22.29
CA THR A 303 25.00 -9.54 23.62
C THR A 303 26.44 -10.03 23.77
N ASP A 304 26.96 -10.76 22.78
CA ASP A 304 28.31 -11.31 22.75
C ASP A 304 28.88 -11.23 21.33
N SER A 305 29.98 -10.50 21.16
CA SER A 305 30.67 -10.33 19.89
C SER A 305 32.16 -10.00 20.14
N PRO A 306 33.10 -10.56 19.38
CA PRO A 306 34.51 -10.19 19.48
C PRO A 306 34.79 -8.72 19.20
N LEU A 307 33.84 -8.02 18.56
CA LEU A 307 33.92 -6.60 18.27
C LEU A 307 33.70 -5.73 19.52
N PHE A 308 33.02 -6.25 20.56
CA PHE A 308 32.72 -5.47 21.77
C PHE A 308 33.96 -5.26 22.64
N ASP A 309 34.96 -6.10 22.52
CA ASP A 309 36.22 -5.97 23.26
C ASP A 309 37.23 -5.04 22.60
N LEU A 310 36.94 -4.55 21.40
CA LEU A 310 37.83 -3.69 20.62
C LEU A 310 37.52 -2.22 20.88
N PRO A 311 38.41 -1.45 21.55
CA PRO A 311 38.16 -0.05 21.89
C PRO A 311 38.06 0.89 20.68
N GLN A 312 38.45 0.41 19.48
CA GLN A 312 38.33 1.12 18.21
C GLN A 312 36.93 0.99 17.59
N VAL A 313 36.06 0.11 18.14
CA VAL A 313 34.73 -0.14 17.62
C VAL A 313 33.69 0.63 18.43
N VAL A 314 32.89 1.41 17.75
CA VAL A 314 31.71 2.08 18.31
C VAL A 314 30.48 1.24 17.98
N VAL A 315 29.75 0.81 18.98
CA VAL A 315 28.58 -0.06 18.82
C VAL A 315 27.31 0.55 19.39
N THR A 316 26.19 0.30 18.72
CA THR A 316 24.85 0.67 19.20
C THR A 316 23.85 -0.45 18.92
N PRO A 317 22.81 -0.65 19.75
CA PRO A 317 21.90 -1.78 19.65
C PRO A 317 20.73 -1.49 18.68
N HIS A 318 21.03 -1.36 17.38
CA HIS A 318 20.09 -1.15 16.28
C HIS A 318 19.21 0.09 16.50
N LEU A 319 19.83 1.27 16.63
CA LEU A 319 19.18 2.54 16.94
C LEU A 319 18.89 3.43 15.72
N GLY A 320 19.27 3.03 14.50
CA GLY A 320 19.12 3.86 13.29
C GLY A 320 17.71 4.41 13.05
N ALA A 321 16.66 3.70 13.50
CA ALA A 321 15.26 4.15 13.44
C ALA A 321 14.71 4.64 14.80
N SER A 322 15.53 4.68 15.86
CA SER A 322 15.08 4.91 17.24
C SER A 322 15.04 6.39 17.60
N THR A 323 14.35 7.20 16.79
CA THR A 323 14.03 8.60 17.11
C THR A 323 12.52 8.79 17.26
N ALA A 324 12.10 9.75 18.03
CA ALA A 324 10.68 10.06 18.23
C ALA A 324 9.99 10.36 16.88
N GLU A 325 10.66 11.14 16.04
CA GLU A 325 10.15 11.56 14.74
C GLU A 325 10.02 10.39 13.75
N ALA A 326 10.99 9.46 13.72
CA ALA A 326 10.91 8.28 12.86
C ALA A 326 9.78 7.34 13.31
N GLN A 327 9.62 7.16 14.62
CA GLN A 327 8.55 6.33 15.18
C GLN A 327 7.17 6.94 14.93
N ASP A 328 7.05 8.25 15.04
CA ASP A 328 5.82 9.00 14.79
C ASP A 328 5.39 8.87 13.31
N ARG A 329 6.32 9.13 12.39
CA ARG A 329 6.08 8.94 10.95
C ARG A 329 5.70 7.49 10.62
N ALA A 330 6.47 6.52 11.12
CA ALA A 330 6.20 5.11 10.86
C ALA A 330 4.79 4.70 11.33
N GLY A 331 4.42 5.10 12.55
CA GLY A 331 3.12 4.81 13.10
C GLY A 331 1.97 5.46 12.31
N THR A 332 2.15 6.71 11.91
CA THR A 332 1.15 7.45 11.12
C THR A 332 0.98 6.86 9.72
N ASP A 333 2.07 6.47 9.06
CA ASP A 333 2.02 5.90 7.71
C ASP A 333 1.33 4.53 7.71
N VAL A 334 1.70 3.63 8.64
CA VAL A 334 1.02 2.32 8.70
C VAL A 334 -0.44 2.45 9.14
N ALA A 335 -0.80 3.43 9.97
CA ALA A 335 -2.20 3.66 10.33
C ALA A 335 -3.06 4.06 9.12
N LYS A 336 -2.52 4.83 8.16
CA LYS A 336 -3.19 5.13 6.88
C LYS A 336 -3.42 3.86 6.08
N SER A 337 -2.39 3.02 5.93
CA SER A 337 -2.45 1.75 5.20
C SER A 337 -3.48 0.79 5.84
N VAL A 338 -3.54 0.73 7.17
CA VAL A 338 -4.55 -0.06 7.90
C VAL A 338 -5.96 0.40 7.59
N LYS A 339 -6.22 1.72 7.58
CA LYS A 339 -7.55 2.26 7.25
C LYS A 339 -7.99 1.88 5.84
N LEU A 340 -7.10 2.02 4.85
CA LEU A 340 -7.37 1.61 3.47
C LEU A 340 -7.69 0.11 3.38
N ALA A 341 -6.89 -0.74 4.03
CA ALA A 341 -7.11 -2.18 4.05
C ALA A 341 -8.45 -2.57 4.67
N LEU A 342 -8.82 -1.96 5.80
CA LEU A 342 -10.07 -2.22 6.49
C LEU A 342 -11.29 -1.75 5.69
N ALA A 343 -11.15 -0.67 4.92
CA ALA A 343 -12.15 -0.20 3.94
C ALA A 343 -12.21 -1.07 2.67
N GLY A 344 -11.27 -2.01 2.49
CA GLY A 344 -11.16 -2.82 1.28
C GLY A 344 -10.57 -2.06 0.08
N GLU A 345 -9.97 -0.91 0.32
CA GLU A 345 -9.31 -0.08 -0.68
C GLU A 345 -7.90 -0.60 -1.01
N PHE A 346 -7.34 -0.13 -2.11
CA PHE A 346 -5.96 -0.45 -2.47
C PHE A 346 -4.97 0.18 -1.48
N VAL A 347 -3.95 -0.60 -1.10
CA VAL A 347 -2.92 -0.17 -0.13
C VAL A 347 -1.58 -0.02 -0.87
N PRO A 348 -1.14 1.21 -1.16
CA PRO A 348 0.07 1.45 -1.97
C PRO A 348 1.37 0.89 -1.37
N ASP A 349 1.45 0.87 -0.03
CA ASP A 349 2.64 0.42 0.71
C ASP A 349 2.64 -1.10 0.99
N ALA A 350 1.71 -1.86 0.39
CA ALA A 350 1.67 -3.30 0.54
C ALA A 350 2.86 -3.96 -0.19
N VAL A 351 3.67 -4.71 0.56
CA VAL A 351 4.89 -5.35 0.02
C VAL A 351 4.60 -6.65 -0.70
N ASN A 352 3.46 -7.27 -0.43
CA ASN A 352 3.04 -8.54 -1.01
C ASN A 352 1.89 -8.39 -2.02
N VAL A 353 1.69 -7.21 -2.56
CA VAL A 353 0.80 -6.93 -3.69
C VAL A 353 1.65 -6.54 -4.89
N GLY A 354 1.51 -7.25 -6.00
CA GLY A 354 2.16 -6.84 -7.25
C GLY A 354 1.50 -5.60 -7.85
N GLY A 355 2.27 -4.76 -8.56
CA GLY A 355 1.73 -3.59 -9.29
C GLY A 355 2.36 -2.25 -8.93
N GLY A 356 3.25 -2.20 -7.95
CA GLY A 356 3.99 -0.97 -7.63
C GLY A 356 3.15 0.16 -7.04
N ALA A 357 3.71 1.36 -7.00
CA ALA A 357 2.98 2.57 -6.59
C ALA A 357 1.96 2.95 -7.67
N VAL A 358 0.72 3.14 -7.27
CA VAL A 358 -0.38 3.55 -8.17
C VAL A 358 -0.39 5.07 -8.28
N SER A 359 -0.38 5.59 -9.51
CA SER A 359 -0.46 7.03 -9.76
C SER A 359 -1.86 7.59 -9.39
N GLU A 360 -1.94 8.92 -9.17
CA GLU A 360 -3.22 9.59 -8.91
C GLU A 360 -4.19 9.46 -10.09
N GLU A 361 -3.68 9.26 -11.29
CA GLU A 361 -4.45 9.04 -12.52
C GLU A 361 -5.05 7.64 -12.60
N VAL A 362 -4.35 6.62 -12.07
CA VAL A 362 -4.80 5.20 -12.10
C VAL A 362 -5.69 4.85 -10.92
N ALA A 363 -5.43 5.41 -9.74
CA ALA A 363 -6.15 5.06 -8.51
C ALA A 363 -7.69 5.10 -8.62
N PRO A 364 -8.32 6.10 -9.26
CA PRO A 364 -9.77 6.16 -9.40
C PRO A 364 -10.38 5.02 -10.24
N TRP A 365 -9.57 4.33 -11.06
CA TRP A 365 -10.03 3.24 -11.92
C TRP A 365 -10.12 1.90 -11.21
N LEU A 366 -9.50 1.76 -10.05
CA LEU A 366 -9.41 0.47 -9.35
C LEU A 366 -10.79 -0.10 -9.02
N ASP A 367 -11.70 0.72 -8.47
CA ASP A 367 -13.04 0.25 -8.12
C ASP A 367 -13.90 -0.03 -9.35
N LEU A 368 -13.86 0.86 -10.36
CA LEU A 368 -14.54 0.58 -11.62
C LEU A 368 -14.10 -0.75 -12.23
N VAL A 369 -12.79 -1.02 -12.31
CA VAL A 369 -12.26 -2.26 -12.91
C VAL A 369 -12.62 -3.48 -12.08
N ARG A 370 -12.67 -3.37 -10.74
CA ARG A 370 -13.23 -4.41 -9.87
C ARG A 370 -14.70 -4.71 -10.22
N LYS A 371 -15.52 -3.68 -10.35
CA LYS A 371 -16.94 -3.80 -10.74
C LYS A 371 -17.11 -4.43 -12.13
N LEU A 372 -16.26 -4.05 -13.08
CA LEU A 372 -16.25 -4.71 -14.41
C LEU A 372 -15.84 -6.18 -14.30
N GLY A 373 -14.87 -6.53 -13.46
CA GLY A 373 -14.50 -7.91 -13.18
C GLY A 373 -15.65 -8.72 -12.57
N LEU A 374 -16.33 -8.15 -11.58
CA LEU A 374 -17.52 -8.73 -10.95
C LEU A 374 -18.63 -8.97 -12.00
N LEU A 375 -18.89 -7.97 -12.86
CA LEU A 375 -19.87 -8.05 -13.94
C LEU A 375 -19.49 -9.12 -14.96
N ALA A 376 -18.22 -9.19 -15.36
CA ALA A 376 -17.73 -10.21 -16.29
C ALA A 376 -17.90 -11.62 -15.73
N GLY A 377 -17.58 -11.81 -14.43
CA GLY A 377 -17.77 -13.09 -13.73
C GLY A 377 -19.24 -13.50 -13.66
N ALA A 378 -20.12 -12.59 -13.24
CA ALA A 378 -21.56 -12.87 -13.14
C ALA A 378 -22.22 -13.18 -14.49
N LEU A 379 -21.78 -12.54 -15.57
CA LEU A 379 -22.31 -12.78 -16.91
C LEU A 379 -21.76 -14.06 -17.57
N SER A 380 -20.65 -14.61 -17.05
CA SER A 380 -20.03 -15.82 -17.58
C SER A 380 -20.77 -17.08 -17.13
N ASP A 381 -20.90 -18.08 -18.02
CA ASP A 381 -21.46 -19.39 -17.67
C ASP A 381 -20.36 -20.27 -17.06
N GLY A 382 -19.96 -19.96 -15.81
CA GLY A 382 -18.88 -20.63 -15.09
C GLY A 382 -17.59 -19.80 -15.04
N LEU A 383 -16.55 -20.37 -14.43
CA LEU A 383 -15.26 -19.68 -14.25
C LEU A 383 -14.54 -19.53 -15.61
N PRO A 384 -14.18 -18.31 -16.02
CA PRO A 384 -13.36 -18.11 -17.22
C PRO A 384 -11.98 -18.76 -17.10
N VAL A 385 -11.45 -19.23 -18.22
CA VAL A 385 -10.07 -19.74 -18.35
C VAL A 385 -9.09 -18.64 -18.73
N SER A 386 -9.58 -17.51 -19.27
CA SER A 386 -8.75 -16.34 -19.51
C SER A 386 -9.51 -15.03 -19.27
N LEU A 387 -8.76 -14.02 -18.81
CA LEU A 387 -9.23 -12.66 -18.58
C LEU A 387 -8.23 -11.67 -19.20
N SER A 388 -8.63 -10.98 -20.26
CA SER A 388 -7.83 -9.91 -20.86
C SER A 388 -8.37 -8.55 -20.41
N VAL A 389 -7.49 -7.69 -19.93
CA VAL A 389 -7.76 -6.29 -19.58
C VAL A 389 -7.13 -5.40 -20.64
N LEU A 390 -7.91 -4.59 -21.32
CA LEU A 390 -7.41 -3.65 -22.33
C LEU A 390 -7.70 -2.21 -21.91
N VAL A 391 -6.64 -1.45 -21.67
CA VAL A 391 -6.70 -0.03 -21.29
C VAL A 391 -6.47 0.84 -22.51
N ARG A 392 -7.41 1.74 -22.81
CA ARG A 392 -7.37 2.60 -23.98
C ARG A 392 -7.39 4.08 -23.61
N GLY A 393 -6.80 4.92 -24.49
CA GLY A 393 -6.79 6.37 -24.36
C GLY A 393 -5.64 6.91 -23.50
N GLU A 394 -5.84 8.03 -22.82
CA GLU A 394 -4.78 8.71 -22.05
C GLU A 394 -4.22 7.86 -20.91
N LEU A 395 -5.06 7.05 -20.27
CA LEU A 395 -4.65 6.15 -19.20
C LEU A 395 -3.62 5.10 -19.67
N ALA A 396 -3.56 4.79 -20.96
CA ALA A 396 -2.62 3.83 -21.53
C ALA A 396 -1.14 4.25 -21.42
N SER A 397 -0.86 5.51 -21.08
CA SER A 397 0.50 6.02 -20.84
C SER A 397 1.01 5.77 -19.42
N GLU A 398 0.12 5.38 -18.49
CA GLU A 398 0.42 5.13 -17.08
C GLU A 398 0.84 3.66 -16.83
N ASP A 399 1.42 3.40 -15.65
CA ASP A 399 1.60 2.03 -15.18
C ASP A 399 0.26 1.46 -14.69
N VAL A 400 -0.39 0.75 -15.58
CA VAL A 400 -1.75 0.21 -15.36
C VAL A 400 -1.77 -1.24 -14.85
N GLY A 401 -0.60 -1.83 -14.55
CA GLY A 401 -0.46 -3.24 -14.17
C GLY A 401 -1.38 -3.67 -13.01
N VAL A 402 -1.65 -2.77 -12.07
CA VAL A 402 -2.55 -2.98 -10.92
C VAL A 402 -4.01 -3.22 -11.34
N LEU A 403 -4.47 -2.71 -12.48
CA LEU A 403 -5.84 -2.89 -12.94
C LEU A 403 -6.16 -4.36 -13.25
N ARG A 404 -5.17 -5.17 -13.66
CA ARG A 404 -5.32 -6.62 -13.79
C ARG A 404 -5.69 -7.28 -12.45
N LEU A 405 -5.07 -6.84 -11.35
CA LEU A 405 -5.37 -7.35 -10.01
C LEU A 405 -6.79 -6.96 -9.59
N SER A 406 -7.20 -5.75 -9.91
CA SER A 406 -8.55 -5.24 -9.65
C SER A 406 -9.61 -6.06 -10.42
N ALA A 407 -9.35 -6.35 -11.69
CA ALA A 407 -10.21 -7.18 -12.53
C ALA A 407 -10.34 -8.61 -11.99
N LEU A 408 -9.22 -9.25 -11.62
CA LEU A 408 -9.21 -10.58 -11.01
C LEU A 408 -9.98 -10.62 -9.69
N ARG A 409 -9.76 -9.61 -8.83
CA ARG A 409 -10.50 -9.48 -7.57
C ARG A 409 -12.00 -9.45 -7.81
N GLY A 410 -12.46 -8.63 -8.77
CA GLY A 410 -13.87 -8.58 -9.13
C GLY A 410 -14.39 -9.89 -9.70
N LEU A 411 -13.66 -10.49 -10.64
CA LEU A 411 -14.02 -11.75 -11.28
C LEU A 411 -14.24 -12.87 -10.24
N PHE A 412 -13.27 -13.07 -9.35
CA PHE A 412 -13.38 -14.12 -8.34
C PHE A 412 -14.42 -13.80 -7.25
N SER A 413 -14.67 -12.54 -6.93
CA SER A 413 -15.74 -12.15 -6.02
C SER A 413 -17.15 -12.50 -6.54
N ALA A 414 -17.30 -12.70 -7.85
CA ALA A 414 -18.56 -13.17 -8.44
C ALA A 414 -18.81 -14.67 -8.24
N VAL A 415 -17.76 -15.48 -8.03
CA VAL A 415 -17.82 -16.95 -8.11
C VAL A 415 -17.31 -17.66 -6.86
N ILE A 416 -16.71 -16.95 -5.91
CA ILE A 416 -16.12 -17.49 -4.68
C ILE A 416 -16.75 -16.77 -3.47
N GLU A 417 -17.19 -17.56 -2.47
CA GLU A 417 -17.76 -17.01 -1.23
C GLU A 417 -16.68 -16.44 -0.27
N ASP A 418 -15.44 -16.96 -0.37
CA ASP A 418 -14.33 -16.50 0.46
C ASP A 418 -13.88 -15.09 0.03
N PRO A 419 -13.41 -14.26 0.97
CA PRO A 419 -12.96 -12.90 0.67
C PRO A 419 -11.81 -12.88 -0.35
N VAL A 420 -12.02 -12.20 -1.48
CA VAL A 420 -10.99 -11.99 -2.50
C VAL A 420 -10.34 -10.63 -2.31
N THR A 421 -9.01 -10.63 -2.23
CA THR A 421 -8.18 -9.45 -2.01
C THR A 421 -7.19 -9.24 -3.15
N PHE A 422 -6.54 -8.07 -3.20
CA PHE A 422 -5.43 -7.84 -4.15
C PHE A 422 -4.25 -8.80 -3.96
N VAL A 423 -4.12 -9.38 -2.75
CA VAL A 423 -3.03 -10.30 -2.40
C VAL A 423 -3.29 -11.71 -2.92
N ASN A 424 -4.50 -12.26 -2.68
CA ASN A 424 -4.82 -13.65 -3.01
C ASN A 424 -5.37 -13.84 -4.43
N ALA A 425 -5.88 -12.79 -5.08
CA ALA A 425 -6.44 -12.89 -6.43
C ALA A 425 -5.46 -13.50 -7.47
N PRO A 426 -4.16 -13.14 -7.52
CA PRO A 426 -3.20 -13.77 -8.43
C PRO A 426 -2.97 -15.26 -8.13
N ALA A 427 -2.89 -15.63 -6.85
CA ALA A 427 -2.72 -17.03 -6.44
C ALA A 427 -3.94 -17.86 -6.80
N LEU A 428 -5.15 -17.33 -6.58
CA LEU A 428 -6.41 -17.95 -6.99
C LEU A 428 -6.49 -18.14 -8.51
N ALA A 429 -5.99 -17.16 -9.28
CA ALA A 429 -5.93 -17.28 -10.75
C ALA A 429 -5.02 -18.44 -11.17
N ALA A 430 -3.82 -18.53 -10.59
CA ALA A 430 -2.88 -19.61 -10.87
C ALA A 430 -3.43 -20.98 -10.44
N GLU A 431 -4.03 -21.09 -9.25
CA GLU A 431 -4.61 -22.33 -8.73
C GLU A 431 -5.77 -22.84 -9.60
N ARG A 432 -6.58 -21.93 -10.10
CA ARG A 432 -7.79 -22.26 -10.90
C ARG A 432 -7.55 -22.24 -12.40
N GLY A 433 -6.31 -22.01 -12.84
CA GLY A 433 -5.94 -22.02 -14.24
C GLY A 433 -6.54 -20.88 -15.06
N VAL A 434 -6.76 -19.72 -14.44
CA VAL A 434 -7.21 -18.49 -15.10
C VAL A 434 -5.99 -17.71 -15.57
N ASP A 435 -5.79 -17.62 -16.89
CA ASP A 435 -4.74 -16.76 -17.44
C ASP A 435 -5.23 -15.31 -17.52
N ALA A 436 -4.48 -14.38 -16.92
CA ALA A 436 -4.87 -12.98 -16.86
C ALA A 436 -3.78 -12.07 -17.42
N GLU A 437 -4.12 -11.32 -18.44
CA GLU A 437 -3.21 -10.39 -19.10
C GLU A 437 -3.75 -8.94 -19.11
N ILE A 438 -2.84 -7.98 -19.29
CA ILE A 438 -3.18 -6.58 -19.47
C ILE A 438 -2.44 -6.02 -20.68
N GLY A 439 -3.17 -5.30 -21.51
CA GLY A 439 -2.63 -4.60 -22.67
C GLY A 439 -3.06 -3.14 -22.69
N THR A 440 -2.35 -2.33 -23.47
CA THR A 440 -2.65 -0.89 -23.62
C THR A 440 -2.80 -0.52 -25.09
N ALA A 441 -3.65 0.48 -25.37
CA ALA A 441 -3.80 1.09 -26.70
C ALA A 441 -4.07 2.59 -26.56
N THR A 442 -3.40 3.42 -27.32
CA THR A 442 -3.55 4.88 -27.26
C THR A 442 -4.84 5.40 -27.86
N GLU A 443 -5.45 4.63 -28.78
CA GLU A 443 -6.69 5.03 -29.45
C GLU A 443 -7.92 4.73 -28.59
N SER A 444 -8.75 5.76 -28.36
CA SER A 444 -10.05 5.66 -27.68
C SER A 444 -11.04 6.62 -28.36
N PRO A 445 -11.83 6.16 -29.36
CA PRO A 445 -12.60 7.05 -30.22
C PRO A 445 -13.77 7.75 -29.52
N ASN A 446 -14.33 7.15 -28.48
CA ASN A 446 -15.58 7.64 -27.86
C ASN A 446 -15.40 8.20 -26.44
N HIS A 447 -14.27 7.92 -25.79
CA HIS A 447 -14.00 8.28 -24.40
C HIS A 447 -12.56 8.77 -24.26
N ARG A 448 -12.29 9.63 -23.28
CA ARG A 448 -10.94 10.07 -22.96
C ARG A 448 -10.05 8.86 -22.59
N SER A 449 -10.61 7.96 -21.79
CA SER A 449 -10.03 6.64 -21.51
C SER A 449 -11.16 5.64 -21.27
N VAL A 450 -10.91 4.37 -21.57
CA VAL A 450 -11.84 3.25 -21.35
C VAL A 450 -11.05 2.02 -20.95
N VAL A 451 -11.59 1.22 -20.04
CA VAL A 451 -11.08 -0.11 -19.71
C VAL A 451 -12.09 -1.15 -20.17
N GLU A 452 -11.63 -2.11 -20.95
CA GLU A 452 -12.40 -3.22 -21.46
C GLU A 452 -11.87 -4.53 -20.87
N LEU A 453 -12.76 -5.36 -20.34
CA LEU A 453 -12.47 -6.72 -19.91
C LEU A 453 -13.07 -7.71 -20.89
N ARG A 454 -12.31 -8.73 -21.22
CA ARG A 454 -12.73 -9.86 -22.03
C ARG A 454 -12.47 -11.16 -21.28
N ALA A 455 -13.52 -11.81 -20.87
CA ALA A 455 -13.48 -13.11 -20.19
C ALA A 455 -13.87 -14.22 -21.19
N VAL A 456 -13.12 -15.32 -21.18
CA VAL A 456 -13.37 -16.49 -22.07
C VAL A 456 -13.49 -17.73 -21.20
N THR A 457 -14.59 -18.47 -21.35
CA THR A 457 -14.84 -19.73 -20.64
C THR A 457 -14.28 -20.93 -21.42
N ALA A 458 -14.20 -22.07 -20.75
CA ALA A 458 -13.61 -23.29 -21.34
C ALA A 458 -14.36 -23.82 -22.60
N ASP A 459 -15.64 -23.50 -22.74
CA ASP A 459 -16.45 -23.84 -23.92
C ASP A 459 -16.28 -22.85 -25.09
N GLY A 460 -15.46 -21.80 -24.89
CA GLY A 460 -15.19 -20.75 -25.85
C GLY A 460 -16.19 -19.59 -25.84
N SER A 461 -17.15 -19.57 -24.91
CA SER A 461 -18.04 -18.42 -24.71
C SER A 461 -17.25 -17.18 -24.27
N VAL A 462 -17.65 -16.02 -24.78
CA VAL A 462 -16.95 -14.75 -24.55
C VAL A 462 -17.89 -13.74 -23.93
N VAL A 463 -17.47 -13.16 -22.83
CA VAL A 463 -18.11 -12.00 -22.20
C VAL A 463 -17.18 -10.80 -22.32
N THR A 464 -17.70 -9.68 -22.81
CA THR A 464 -16.98 -8.40 -22.86
C THR A 464 -17.74 -7.34 -22.09
N VAL A 465 -17.03 -6.59 -21.25
CA VAL A 465 -17.58 -5.47 -20.51
C VAL A 465 -16.61 -4.30 -20.55
N ALA A 466 -17.11 -3.08 -20.69
CA ALA A 466 -16.24 -1.90 -20.69
C ALA A 466 -16.83 -0.77 -19.83
N GLY A 467 -15.93 0.00 -19.24
CA GLY A 467 -16.29 1.12 -18.39
C GLY A 467 -15.39 2.33 -18.58
N THR A 468 -15.89 3.49 -18.16
CA THR A 468 -15.15 4.76 -18.19
C THR A 468 -15.43 5.58 -16.95
N LEU A 469 -14.51 6.50 -16.63
CA LEU A 469 -14.73 7.56 -15.66
C LEU A 469 -15.18 8.84 -16.39
N SER A 470 -16.28 9.43 -15.95
CA SER A 470 -16.92 10.56 -16.64
C SER A 470 -17.03 11.80 -15.76
N GLY A 471 -16.72 12.95 -16.37
CA GLY A 471 -16.85 14.26 -15.74
C GLY A 471 -15.81 14.55 -14.65
N PRO A 472 -15.87 15.75 -14.04
CA PRO A 472 -14.88 16.20 -13.04
C PRO A 472 -14.94 15.43 -11.72
N HIS A 473 -16.05 14.72 -11.47
CA HIS A 473 -16.23 13.88 -10.27
C HIS A 473 -15.92 12.41 -10.54
N LEU A 474 -15.31 12.09 -11.68
CA LEU A 474 -14.88 10.73 -12.04
C LEU A 474 -15.97 9.67 -11.83
N VAL A 475 -17.21 9.99 -12.30
CA VAL A 475 -18.35 9.09 -12.16
C VAL A 475 -18.10 7.81 -12.96
N GLU A 476 -18.10 6.70 -12.27
CA GLU A 476 -17.94 5.36 -12.84
C GLU A 476 -19.14 4.97 -13.69
N LYS A 477 -18.90 4.54 -14.92
CA LYS A 477 -19.95 4.15 -15.86
C LYS A 477 -19.62 2.84 -16.56
N ILE A 478 -20.66 2.00 -16.75
CA ILE A 478 -20.66 0.90 -17.70
C ILE A 478 -20.99 1.50 -19.06
N VAL A 479 -20.12 1.27 -20.06
CA VAL A 479 -20.30 1.82 -21.41
C VAL A 479 -20.52 0.75 -22.47
N GLN A 480 -20.19 -0.53 -22.16
CA GLN A 480 -20.42 -1.63 -23.08
C GLN A 480 -20.60 -2.95 -22.32
N ILE A 481 -21.51 -3.80 -22.81
CA ILE A 481 -21.68 -5.21 -22.40
C ILE A 481 -21.90 -6.01 -23.70
N ASN A 482 -21.05 -7.01 -23.97
CA ASN A 482 -21.12 -7.90 -25.12
C ASN A 482 -21.32 -7.17 -26.47
N GLY A 483 -20.52 -6.12 -26.70
CA GLY A 483 -20.58 -5.30 -27.90
C GLY A 483 -21.69 -4.23 -27.92
N ARG A 484 -22.65 -4.27 -27.00
CA ARG A 484 -23.76 -3.31 -26.92
C ARG A 484 -23.39 -2.10 -26.06
N HIS A 485 -23.76 -0.91 -26.50
CA HIS A 485 -23.42 0.35 -25.86
C HIS A 485 -24.44 0.77 -24.79
N PHE A 486 -23.90 1.25 -23.67
CA PHE A 486 -24.65 1.80 -22.54
C PHE A 486 -24.02 3.10 -22.03
N ASP A 487 -24.69 3.79 -21.15
CA ASP A 487 -24.19 4.94 -20.39
C ASP A 487 -24.85 4.94 -19.00
N LEU A 488 -24.57 3.91 -18.20
CA LEU A 488 -25.17 3.70 -16.89
C LEU A 488 -24.09 3.78 -15.80
N ARG A 489 -24.43 4.38 -14.65
CA ARG A 489 -23.53 4.39 -13.49
C ARG A 489 -23.30 2.97 -12.97
N ALA A 490 -22.05 2.64 -12.71
CA ALA A 490 -21.63 1.36 -12.15
C ALA A 490 -21.81 1.36 -10.63
N GLU A 491 -23.05 1.33 -10.14
CA GLU A 491 -23.39 1.37 -8.71
C GLU A 491 -24.68 0.60 -8.42
N GLY A 492 -24.80 0.04 -7.20
CA GLY A 492 -26.00 -0.62 -6.70
C GLY A 492 -26.39 -1.89 -7.46
N VAL A 493 -27.63 -2.35 -7.23
CA VAL A 493 -28.14 -3.60 -7.82
C VAL A 493 -28.53 -3.37 -9.28
N ASN A 494 -27.89 -4.11 -10.16
CA ASN A 494 -28.10 -4.06 -11.61
C ASN A 494 -28.72 -5.37 -12.10
N LEU A 495 -29.78 -5.27 -12.89
CA LEU A 495 -30.44 -6.40 -13.54
C LEU A 495 -30.19 -6.32 -15.05
N ILE A 496 -29.54 -7.33 -15.60
CA ILE A 496 -29.21 -7.47 -17.03
C ILE A 496 -30.14 -8.50 -17.63
N ILE A 497 -30.98 -8.10 -18.58
CA ILE A 497 -31.98 -8.95 -19.20
C ILE A 497 -31.70 -9.05 -20.69
N ASN A 498 -31.36 -10.24 -21.17
CA ASN A 498 -31.21 -10.54 -22.58
C ASN A 498 -32.51 -11.17 -23.11
N TYR A 499 -33.14 -10.57 -24.10
CA TYR A 499 -34.46 -10.99 -24.60
C TYR A 499 -34.60 -10.71 -26.09
N THR A 500 -35.64 -11.28 -26.70
CA THR A 500 -36.03 -10.93 -28.07
C THR A 500 -36.89 -9.68 -28.06
N ASP A 501 -36.45 -8.62 -28.77
CA ASP A 501 -37.13 -7.32 -28.75
C ASP A 501 -38.57 -7.44 -29.27
N GLN A 502 -39.47 -6.85 -28.52
CA GLN A 502 -40.90 -6.79 -28.83
C GLN A 502 -41.56 -5.55 -28.18
N PRO A 503 -42.56 -4.98 -28.86
CA PRO A 503 -43.30 -3.86 -28.32
C PRO A 503 -43.88 -4.14 -26.93
N GLY A 504 -43.64 -3.25 -25.98
CA GLY A 504 -44.19 -3.35 -24.63
C GLY A 504 -43.34 -4.14 -23.62
N ALA A 505 -42.16 -4.68 -24.01
CA ALA A 505 -41.31 -5.46 -23.10
C ALA A 505 -40.92 -4.68 -21.84
N LEU A 506 -40.44 -3.45 -21.98
CA LEU A 506 -40.10 -2.59 -20.83
C LEU A 506 -41.31 -2.30 -19.92
N GLY A 507 -42.49 -2.12 -20.51
CA GLY A 507 -43.75 -1.92 -19.74
C GLY A 507 -44.11 -3.15 -18.90
N LYS A 508 -43.96 -4.36 -19.45
CA LYS A 508 -44.20 -5.62 -18.71
C LYS A 508 -43.20 -5.77 -17.56
N ILE A 509 -41.90 -5.53 -17.82
CA ILE A 509 -40.84 -5.58 -16.79
C ILE A 509 -41.13 -4.58 -15.67
N GLY A 510 -41.40 -3.32 -16.03
CA GLY A 510 -41.70 -2.27 -15.06
C GLY A 510 -42.96 -2.56 -14.22
N THR A 511 -43.99 -3.18 -14.82
CA THR A 511 -45.19 -3.58 -14.08
C THR A 511 -44.90 -4.70 -13.07
N LEU A 512 -44.10 -5.70 -13.45
CA LEU A 512 -43.74 -6.82 -12.57
C LEU A 512 -42.88 -6.35 -11.39
N LEU A 513 -41.84 -5.54 -11.67
CA LEU A 513 -41.00 -4.94 -10.64
C LEU A 513 -41.79 -4.04 -9.70
N GLY A 514 -42.63 -3.15 -10.24
CA GLY A 514 -43.49 -2.27 -9.46
C GLY A 514 -44.51 -3.03 -8.59
N SER A 515 -45.10 -4.14 -9.09
CA SER A 515 -45.99 -4.99 -8.32
C SER A 515 -45.28 -5.72 -7.16
N ALA A 516 -43.99 -5.97 -7.29
CA ALA A 516 -43.12 -6.51 -6.26
C ALA A 516 -42.57 -5.44 -5.30
N GLY A 517 -42.93 -4.14 -5.49
CA GLY A 517 -42.48 -3.03 -4.68
C GLY A 517 -41.01 -2.65 -4.94
N ILE A 518 -40.48 -2.99 -6.12
CA ILE A 518 -39.09 -2.69 -6.53
C ILE A 518 -39.09 -1.45 -7.41
N ASN A 519 -38.28 -0.45 -7.02
CA ASN A 519 -38.14 0.79 -7.77
C ASN A 519 -36.99 0.74 -8.78
N ILE A 520 -37.23 1.26 -9.99
CA ILE A 520 -36.22 1.38 -11.03
C ILE A 520 -35.60 2.78 -10.94
N HIS A 521 -34.29 2.84 -10.67
CA HIS A 521 -33.53 4.09 -10.61
C HIS A 521 -33.02 4.55 -11.97
N ALA A 522 -32.69 3.59 -12.85
CA ALA A 522 -32.27 3.85 -14.21
C ALA A 522 -32.57 2.65 -15.13
N ALA A 523 -32.77 2.92 -16.40
CA ALA A 523 -33.04 1.89 -17.42
C ALA A 523 -32.38 2.30 -18.73
N GLN A 524 -31.68 1.37 -19.35
CA GLN A 524 -31.16 1.53 -20.71
C GLN A 524 -31.43 0.29 -21.54
N LEU A 525 -31.76 0.51 -22.78
CA LEU A 525 -31.97 -0.54 -23.78
C LEU A 525 -30.90 -0.39 -24.84
N SER A 526 -30.33 -1.53 -25.26
CA SER A 526 -29.43 -1.60 -26.39
C SER A 526 -29.85 -2.74 -27.30
N GLU A 527 -30.00 -2.44 -28.58
CA GLU A 527 -30.41 -3.38 -29.61
C GLU A 527 -29.18 -3.93 -30.34
N ASP A 528 -29.30 -5.15 -30.91
CA ASP A 528 -28.33 -5.66 -31.87
C ASP A 528 -28.50 -4.97 -33.22
N ALA A 529 -27.42 -4.63 -33.89
CA ALA A 529 -27.43 -4.03 -35.21
C ALA A 529 -27.93 -5.00 -36.29
N GLU A 530 -27.91 -6.32 -36.06
CA GLU A 530 -28.17 -7.37 -37.05
C GLU A 530 -29.28 -8.37 -36.67
N GLY A 531 -30.06 -8.11 -35.59
CA GLY A 531 -31.07 -9.08 -35.16
C GLY A 531 -32.09 -8.57 -34.14
N PRO A 532 -33.08 -9.40 -33.79
CA PRO A 532 -34.14 -9.05 -32.85
C PRO A 532 -33.69 -9.14 -31.37
N ALA A 533 -32.42 -9.44 -31.10
CA ALA A 533 -31.91 -9.59 -29.74
C ALA A 533 -31.66 -8.22 -29.13
N ALA A 534 -32.14 -8.01 -27.91
CA ALA A 534 -31.94 -6.78 -27.14
C ALA A 534 -31.45 -7.08 -25.71
N THR A 535 -30.77 -6.12 -25.13
CA THR A 535 -30.38 -6.17 -23.72
C THR A 535 -30.95 -4.96 -23.01
N ILE A 536 -31.65 -5.19 -21.91
CA ILE A 536 -32.04 -4.15 -20.97
C ILE A 536 -31.09 -4.21 -19.78
N LEU A 537 -30.51 -3.07 -19.41
CA LEU A 537 -29.74 -2.87 -18.19
C LEU A 537 -30.56 -1.96 -17.28
N LEU A 538 -30.97 -2.50 -16.12
CA LEU A 538 -31.76 -1.77 -15.11
C LEU A 538 -30.93 -1.63 -13.83
N ARG A 539 -30.98 -0.46 -13.22
CA ARG A 539 -30.54 -0.26 -11.85
C ARG A 539 -31.78 -0.17 -10.95
N VAL A 540 -31.85 -1.02 -9.94
CA VAL A 540 -32.97 -1.14 -9.01
C VAL A 540 -32.56 -0.82 -7.58
N ASP A 541 -33.55 -0.57 -6.70
CA ASP A 541 -33.31 -0.14 -5.32
C ASP A 541 -32.96 -1.29 -4.36
N ARG A 542 -33.17 -2.53 -4.79
CA ARG A 542 -32.92 -3.75 -4.01
C ARG A 542 -32.85 -4.99 -4.87
N GLN A 543 -32.39 -6.09 -4.32
CA GLN A 543 -32.38 -7.39 -4.98
C GLN A 543 -33.76 -7.80 -5.46
N VAL A 544 -33.82 -8.43 -6.64
CA VAL A 544 -35.07 -8.90 -7.27
C VAL A 544 -35.30 -10.37 -6.91
N PRO A 545 -36.40 -10.71 -6.23
CA PRO A 545 -36.70 -12.09 -5.87
C PRO A 545 -36.75 -13.03 -7.10
N ALA A 546 -36.32 -14.27 -6.93
CA ALA A 546 -36.20 -15.24 -8.01
C ALA A 546 -37.54 -15.53 -8.73
N ASP A 547 -38.67 -15.49 -8.03
CA ASP A 547 -40.00 -15.64 -8.60
C ASP A 547 -40.39 -14.46 -9.51
N VAL A 548 -39.94 -13.24 -9.15
CA VAL A 548 -40.14 -12.02 -9.96
C VAL A 548 -39.25 -12.09 -11.22
N GLN A 549 -38.00 -12.54 -11.09
CA GLN A 549 -37.11 -12.76 -12.24
C GLN A 549 -37.69 -13.81 -13.20
N ALA A 550 -38.20 -14.92 -12.67
CA ALA A 550 -38.87 -15.95 -13.47
C ALA A 550 -40.12 -15.41 -14.19
N ALA A 551 -40.92 -14.59 -13.50
CA ALA A 551 -42.10 -13.93 -14.10
C ALA A 551 -41.70 -12.97 -15.22
N ILE A 552 -40.62 -12.21 -15.07
CA ILE A 552 -40.06 -11.31 -16.09
C ILE A 552 -39.60 -12.15 -17.29
N SER A 553 -38.83 -13.24 -17.06
CA SER A 553 -38.35 -14.12 -18.13
C SER A 553 -39.51 -14.66 -18.97
N ALA A 554 -40.56 -15.16 -18.31
CA ALA A 554 -41.76 -15.67 -19.00
C ALA A 554 -42.52 -14.58 -19.77
N ALA A 555 -42.60 -13.33 -19.23
CA ALA A 555 -43.38 -12.24 -19.83
C ALA A 555 -42.75 -11.64 -21.08
N VAL A 556 -41.40 -11.64 -21.17
CA VAL A 556 -40.65 -11.00 -22.28
C VAL A 556 -39.89 -12.02 -23.13
N GLY A 557 -39.91 -13.31 -22.77
CA GLY A 557 -39.13 -14.36 -23.44
C GLY A 557 -37.62 -14.12 -23.25
N ALA A 558 -37.21 -13.80 -22.04
CA ALA A 558 -35.79 -13.58 -21.75
C ALA A 558 -35.00 -14.88 -21.85
N ASN A 559 -33.88 -14.83 -22.55
CA ASN A 559 -32.96 -15.96 -22.68
C ASN A 559 -32.07 -16.08 -21.42
N LYS A 560 -31.73 -14.96 -20.82
CA LYS A 560 -30.90 -14.88 -19.62
C LYS A 560 -31.26 -13.61 -18.82
N ILE A 561 -31.33 -13.76 -17.50
CA ILE A 561 -31.45 -12.65 -16.54
C ILE A 561 -30.34 -12.83 -15.52
N GLU A 562 -29.52 -11.81 -15.36
CA GLU A 562 -28.45 -11.77 -14.37
C GLU A 562 -28.62 -10.57 -13.45
N GLU A 563 -28.39 -10.79 -12.18
CA GLU A 563 -28.41 -9.74 -11.15
C GLU A 563 -27.02 -9.58 -10.55
N VAL A 564 -26.51 -8.35 -10.53
CA VAL A 564 -25.18 -8.03 -10.02
C VAL A 564 -25.27 -6.80 -9.11
N ASP A 565 -24.79 -6.93 -7.87
CA ASP A 565 -24.65 -5.79 -6.98
C ASP A 565 -23.25 -5.19 -7.15
N LEU A 566 -23.20 -3.95 -7.63
CA LEU A 566 -21.99 -3.18 -7.87
C LEU A 566 -21.71 -2.15 -6.74
N ALA A 567 -22.20 -2.41 -5.54
CA ALA A 567 -21.93 -1.58 -4.38
C ALA A 567 -20.45 -1.64 -3.93
#